data_53ed8945354686a97d9f18a68cd14dcf
#
_entry.id   53ed8945354686a97d9f18a68cd14dcf
#
_cell.length_a   1.000
_cell.length_b   1.000
_cell.length_c   1.000
_cell.angle_alpha   90.00
_cell.angle_beta   90.00
_cell.angle_gamma   90.00
#
_symmetry.space_group_name_H-M   'P 1'
#
loop_
_entity.id
_entity.type
_entity.pdbx_description
1 polymer ?
#
loop_
_entity_poly.entity_id
_entity_poly.type
_entity_poly.pdbx_seq_one_letter_code
_entity_poly.pdbx_strand_id
1 'polypeptide(L)'
;IGMEGTYANDIQAALKLVNQYRWEACSNGYPNPVNGKKLTKNDYVPMEWSAGLEYLARIRAAESSQTIAHERTNGSNCFQIQTPGGYSSGGECLAWWSWDLDMTTGVELWYNEKDAYLNQTGGVTGHYTSMISPSNRYVGMGAFGTSTAQYYSTSCAEFSGTNNSETFQF
;
A
#
# COMPACT_ATOMS: atom_id res chain seq x y z
N ILE A 1 -4.55 8.82 -22.61
CA ILE A 1 -3.22 9.48 -22.60
C ILE A 1 -2.24 8.43 -22.10
N GLY A 2 -1.29 8.01 -22.96
CA GLY A 2 -0.20 7.13 -22.55
C GLY A 2 0.78 7.92 -21.68
N MET A 3 1.20 7.37 -20.55
CA MET A 3 2.32 7.90 -19.75
C MET A 3 3.53 7.03 -19.99
N GLU A 4 4.67 7.66 -20.24
CA GLU A 4 5.95 6.95 -20.32
C GLU A 4 6.52 6.80 -18.90
N GLY A 5 6.89 5.58 -18.55
CA GLY A 5 7.46 5.26 -17.24
C GLY A 5 7.71 3.77 -17.09
N THR A 6 8.24 3.40 -15.95
CA THR A 6 8.57 2.02 -15.61
C THR A 6 7.98 1.65 -14.24
N TYR A 7 7.79 0.36 -14.00
CA TYR A 7 7.42 -0.16 -12.70
C TYR A 7 8.61 -0.82 -12.00
N ALA A 8 8.67 -0.66 -10.68
CA ALA A 8 9.61 -1.38 -9.85
C ALA A 8 9.38 -2.89 -9.92
N ASN A 9 10.44 -3.65 -9.70
CA ASN A 9 10.41 -5.12 -9.77
C ASN A 9 10.65 -5.80 -8.41
N ASP A 10 10.74 -5.05 -7.32
CA ASP A 10 11.03 -5.54 -5.97
C ASP A 10 9.77 -5.77 -5.11
N ILE A 11 8.61 -5.94 -5.72
CA ILE A 11 7.32 -6.07 -5.02
C ILE A 11 7.26 -7.26 -4.05
N GLN A 12 7.96 -8.37 -4.34
CA GLN A 12 8.02 -9.49 -3.41
C GLN A 12 8.87 -9.18 -2.17
N ALA A 13 9.94 -8.39 -2.31
CA ALA A 13 10.71 -7.88 -1.19
C ALA A 13 9.86 -6.93 -0.33
N ALA A 14 9.07 -6.07 -0.97
CA ALA A 14 8.15 -5.17 -0.29
C ALA A 14 7.06 -5.94 0.50
N LEU A 15 6.48 -7.00 -0.06
CA LEU A 15 5.53 -7.87 0.67
C LEU A 15 6.18 -8.52 1.90
N LYS A 16 7.40 -9.03 1.74
CA LYS A 16 8.15 -9.60 2.85
C LYS A 16 8.37 -8.58 3.96
N LEU A 17 8.70 -7.34 3.59
CA LEU A 17 8.93 -6.25 4.54
C LEU A 17 7.63 -5.87 5.29
N VAL A 18 6.50 -5.75 4.61
CA VAL A 18 5.18 -5.56 5.25
C VAL A 18 4.92 -6.67 6.27
N ASN A 19 5.16 -7.93 5.92
CA ASN A 19 4.94 -9.04 6.82
C ASN A 19 5.91 -9.06 8.01
N GLN A 20 7.14 -8.56 7.86
CA GLN A 20 8.06 -8.35 8.97
C GLN A 20 7.51 -7.30 9.96
N TYR A 21 6.96 -6.19 9.47
CA TYR A 21 6.36 -5.14 10.31
C TYR A 21 5.09 -5.63 11.01
N ARG A 22 4.28 -6.46 10.35
CA ARG A 22 3.12 -7.11 10.98
C ARG A 22 3.56 -8.05 12.12
N TRP A 23 4.60 -8.86 11.88
CA TRP A 23 5.17 -9.71 12.92
C TRP A 23 5.75 -8.91 14.08
N GLU A 24 6.50 -7.84 13.80
CA GLU A 24 7.01 -6.92 14.81
C GLU A 24 5.86 -6.39 15.70
N ALA A 25 4.80 -5.89 15.10
CA ALA A 25 3.65 -5.35 15.82
C ALA A 25 3.01 -6.39 16.75
N CYS A 26 2.82 -7.61 16.28
CA CYS A 26 2.27 -8.72 17.07
C CYS A 26 3.22 -9.18 18.17
N SER A 27 4.52 -9.28 17.87
CA SER A 27 5.54 -9.76 18.82
C SER A 27 5.78 -8.78 19.97
N ASN A 28 5.69 -7.48 19.68
CA ASN A 28 5.92 -6.41 20.67
C ASN A 28 4.62 -5.96 21.35
N GLY A 29 3.47 -6.50 20.99
CA GLY A 29 2.20 -6.16 21.61
C GLY A 29 1.75 -4.72 21.32
N TYR A 30 1.96 -4.24 20.09
CA TYR A 30 1.51 -2.91 19.68
C TYR A 30 -0.02 -2.83 19.67
N PRO A 31 -0.59 -1.63 19.79
CA PRO A 31 -2.04 -1.48 19.71
C PRO A 31 -2.59 -2.00 18.37
N ASN A 32 -3.71 -2.72 18.42
CA ASN A 32 -4.44 -3.14 17.24
C ASN A 32 -5.20 -1.94 16.66
N PRO A 33 -4.99 -1.55 15.40
CA PRO A 33 -5.65 -0.40 14.79
C PRO A 33 -7.19 -0.49 14.78
N VAL A 34 -7.73 -1.71 14.85
CA VAL A 34 -9.19 -1.94 14.77
C VAL A 34 -9.89 -1.70 16.10
N ASN A 35 -9.26 -2.07 17.22
CA ASN A 35 -9.93 -2.09 18.51
C ASN A 35 -9.10 -1.56 19.68
N GLY A 36 -7.86 -1.12 19.45
CA GLY A 36 -6.95 -0.57 20.46
C GLY A 36 -6.36 -1.58 21.45
N LYS A 37 -6.76 -2.85 21.39
CA LYS A 37 -6.20 -3.90 22.27
C LYS A 37 -4.79 -4.24 21.83
N LYS A 38 -3.97 -4.74 22.75
CA LYS A 38 -2.64 -5.24 22.40
C LYS A 38 -2.72 -6.41 21.43
N LEU A 39 -2.00 -6.30 20.31
CA LEU A 39 -1.74 -7.44 19.45
C LEU A 39 -0.90 -8.49 20.18
N THR A 40 -1.09 -9.73 19.84
CA THR A 40 -0.33 -10.88 20.34
C THR A 40 0.28 -11.66 19.18
N LYS A 41 1.24 -12.54 19.48
CA LYS A 41 1.80 -13.42 18.45
C LYS A 41 0.75 -14.31 17.78
N ASN A 42 -0.36 -14.62 18.47
CA ASN A 42 -1.46 -15.40 17.92
C ASN A 42 -2.33 -14.59 16.93
N ASP A 43 -2.24 -13.26 16.97
CA ASP A 43 -2.93 -12.38 16.03
C ASP A 43 -2.18 -12.22 14.71
N TYR A 44 -0.95 -12.72 14.65
CA TYR A 44 -0.15 -12.62 13.41
C TYR A 44 -0.74 -13.49 12.31
N VAL A 45 -1.10 -12.83 11.24
CA VAL A 45 -1.44 -13.45 9.97
C VAL A 45 -0.68 -12.71 8.87
N PRO A 46 0.15 -13.39 8.09
CA PRO A 46 0.84 -12.76 6.98
C PRO A 46 -0.18 -12.24 5.97
N MET A 47 0.11 -11.07 5.42
CA MET A 47 -0.65 -10.53 4.30
C MET A 47 -0.32 -11.32 3.04
N GLU A 48 -1.33 -11.70 2.28
CA GLU A 48 -1.19 -12.47 1.04
C GLU A 48 -1.25 -11.53 -0.17
N TRP A 49 -0.58 -11.93 -1.24
CA TRP A 49 -0.60 -11.18 -2.50
C TRP A 49 -1.93 -11.36 -3.23
N SER A 50 -2.45 -10.27 -3.79
CA SER A 50 -3.62 -10.28 -4.66
C SER A 50 -3.26 -9.67 -6.02
N ALA A 51 -3.40 -10.46 -7.09
CA ALA A 51 -3.20 -9.97 -8.45
C ALA A 51 -4.19 -8.87 -8.82
N GLY A 52 -5.43 -8.96 -8.34
CA GLY A 52 -6.44 -7.91 -8.53
C GLY A 52 -6.04 -6.60 -7.86
N LEU A 53 -5.55 -6.65 -6.63
CA LEU A 53 -5.06 -5.44 -5.94
C LEU A 53 -3.76 -4.91 -6.58
N GLU A 54 -2.87 -5.76 -7.09
CA GLU A 54 -1.71 -5.32 -7.85
C GLU A 54 -2.12 -4.55 -9.12
N TYR A 55 -3.11 -5.07 -9.86
CA TYR A 55 -3.66 -4.38 -11.02
C TYR A 55 -4.13 -2.96 -10.67
N LEU A 56 -4.90 -2.81 -9.59
CA LEU A 56 -5.35 -1.51 -9.11
C LEU A 56 -4.19 -0.62 -8.65
N ALA A 57 -3.27 -1.17 -7.85
CA ALA A 57 -2.13 -0.44 -7.32
C ALA A 57 -1.21 0.12 -8.42
N ARG A 58 -0.98 -0.64 -9.50
CA ARG A 58 -0.20 -0.15 -10.64
C ARG A 58 -0.87 1.02 -11.34
N ILE A 59 -2.17 0.94 -11.59
CA ILE A 59 -2.92 2.06 -12.19
C ILE A 59 -2.86 3.27 -11.26
N ARG A 60 -3.09 3.08 -9.96
CA ARG A 60 -3.09 4.16 -8.98
C ARG A 60 -1.72 4.80 -8.81
N ALA A 61 -0.64 4.04 -8.81
CA ALA A 61 0.72 4.59 -8.78
C ALA A 61 0.97 5.50 -9.98
N ALA A 62 0.56 5.09 -11.18
CA ALA A 62 0.67 5.91 -12.37
C ALA A 62 -0.22 7.16 -12.33
N GLU A 63 -1.50 7.04 -11.93
CA GLU A 63 -2.39 8.20 -11.76
C GLU A 63 -1.85 9.18 -10.71
N SER A 64 -1.43 8.67 -9.55
CA SER A 64 -0.95 9.49 -8.42
C SER A 64 0.42 10.12 -8.68
N SER A 65 1.17 9.68 -9.69
CA SER A 65 2.36 10.39 -10.15
C SER A 65 2.02 11.75 -10.77
N GLN A 66 0.83 11.89 -11.34
CA GLN A 66 0.34 13.13 -11.96
C GLN A 66 -0.52 13.96 -11.00
N THR A 67 -1.22 13.30 -10.08
CA THR A 67 -2.08 13.94 -9.08
C THR A 67 -1.65 13.47 -7.69
N ILE A 68 -0.96 14.33 -6.92
CA ILE A 68 -0.46 14.00 -5.58
C ILE A 68 -1.62 13.96 -4.59
N ALA A 69 -2.48 12.96 -4.71
CA ALA A 69 -3.70 12.80 -3.93
C ALA A 69 -4.26 11.38 -4.03
N HIS A 70 -5.15 11.03 -3.09
CA HIS A 70 -6.00 9.84 -3.19
C HIS A 70 -7.10 9.98 -4.26
N GLU A 71 -7.41 11.18 -4.69
CA GLU A 71 -8.33 11.42 -5.81
C GLU A 71 -7.69 10.94 -7.12
N ARG A 72 -8.50 10.33 -7.98
CA ARG A 72 -8.09 9.91 -9.32
C ARG A 72 -7.99 11.08 -10.27
N THR A 73 -7.24 10.94 -11.36
CA THR A 73 -7.05 11.98 -12.39
C THR A 73 -8.36 12.44 -13.05
N ASN A 74 -9.42 11.66 -12.97
CA ASN A 74 -10.76 12.02 -13.45
C ASN A 74 -11.68 12.65 -12.39
N GLY A 75 -11.14 12.93 -11.19
CA GLY A 75 -11.89 13.51 -10.06
C GLY A 75 -12.72 12.50 -9.25
N SER A 76 -12.68 11.21 -9.58
CA SER A 76 -13.39 10.20 -8.80
C SER A 76 -12.56 9.74 -7.58
N ASN A 77 -13.23 9.13 -6.61
CA ASN A 77 -12.59 8.53 -5.44
C ASN A 77 -11.72 7.32 -5.84
N CYS A 78 -10.58 7.12 -5.18
CA CYS A 78 -9.66 6.01 -5.45
C CYS A 78 -10.33 4.62 -5.38
N PHE A 79 -11.31 4.43 -4.51
CA PHE A 79 -12.04 3.15 -4.38
C PHE A 79 -13.10 2.90 -5.45
N GLN A 80 -13.30 3.84 -6.38
CA GLN A 80 -14.18 3.64 -7.53
C GLN A 80 -13.47 2.94 -8.70
N ILE A 81 -12.17 2.77 -8.62
CA ILE A 81 -11.44 1.93 -9.57
C ILE A 81 -11.77 0.46 -9.32
N GLN A 82 -12.00 -0.29 -10.39
CA GLN A 82 -12.28 -1.71 -10.32
C GLN A 82 -11.45 -2.48 -11.33
N THR A 83 -11.20 -3.74 -11.02
CA THR A 83 -10.71 -4.70 -12.01
C THR A 83 -11.78 -4.96 -13.07
N PRO A 84 -11.45 -5.58 -14.22
CA PRO A 84 -12.45 -6.01 -15.21
C PRO A 84 -13.57 -6.87 -14.63
N GLY A 85 -13.30 -7.67 -13.61
CA GLY A 85 -14.26 -8.49 -12.89
C GLY A 85 -15.06 -7.77 -11.80
N GLY A 86 -14.85 -6.45 -11.62
CA GLY A 86 -15.61 -5.63 -10.66
C GLY A 86 -15.05 -5.64 -9.23
N TYR A 87 -13.84 -6.16 -9.01
CA TYR A 87 -13.19 -6.14 -7.69
C TYR A 87 -12.56 -4.78 -7.42
N SER A 88 -12.68 -4.29 -6.19
CA SER A 88 -12.11 -3.02 -5.71
C SER A 88 -11.39 -3.21 -4.38
N SER A 89 -10.52 -2.26 -4.04
CA SER A 89 -9.83 -2.23 -2.75
C SER A 89 -10.70 -1.61 -1.64
N GLY A 90 -10.31 -1.86 -0.40
CA GLY A 90 -10.89 -1.24 0.80
C GLY A 90 -9.95 -0.28 1.53
N GLY A 91 -8.71 -0.14 1.07
CA GLY A 91 -7.72 0.77 1.62
C GLY A 91 -6.62 1.09 0.64
N GLU A 92 -6.10 2.32 0.64
CA GLU A 92 -5.03 2.78 -0.23
C GLU A 92 -3.94 3.47 0.60
N CYS A 93 -2.67 3.15 0.30
CA CYS A 93 -1.50 3.89 0.76
C CYS A 93 -0.72 4.42 -0.43
N LEU A 94 -0.28 5.68 -0.35
CA LEU A 94 0.52 6.35 -1.37
C LEU A 94 1.80 6.91 -0.75
N ALA A 95 2.89 6.95 -1.53
CA ALA A 95 4.09 7.71 -1.19
C ALA A 95 4.79 8.20 -2.45
N TRP A 96 5.52 9.32 -2.32
CA TRP A 96 6.25 9.98 -3.41
C TRP A 96 7.66 10.32 -2.98
N TRP A 97 8.65 10.14 -3.88
CA TRP A 97 10.05 10.53 -3.65
C TRP A 97 10.79 10.75 -4.96
N SER A 98 11.99 11.33 -4.90
CA SER A 98 12.73 11.76 -6.09
C SER A 98 14.02 11.00 -6.36
N TRP A 99 14.26 9.90 -5.66
CA TRP A 99 15.42 9.02 -5.87
C TRP A 99 15.00 7.67 -6.43
N ASP A 100 15.84 6.65 -6.31
CA ASP A 100 15.70 5.35 -6.96
C ASP A 100 14.29 4.76 -6.87
N LEU A 101 13.87 4.13 -7.96
CA LEU A 101 12.57 3.48 -8.07
C LEU A 101 12.62 2.08 -7.47
N ASP A 102 12.00 1.91 -6.31
CA ASP A 102 11.74 0.62 -5.68
C ASP A 102 10.47 0.68 -4.82
N MET A 103 9.80 -0.45 -4.65
CA MET A 103 8.58 -0.51 -3.83
C MET A 103 8.91 -0.54 -2.33
N THR A 104 10.07 -1.09 -1.95
CA THR A 104 10.48 -1.17 -0.54
C THR A 104 10.65 0.21 0.08
N THR A 105 11.14 1.21 -0.65
CA THR A 105 11.17 2.61 -0.17
C THR A 105 9.77 3.12 0.20
N GLY A 106 8.75 2.85 -0.60
CA GLY A 106 7.38 3.22 -0.27
C GLY A 106 6.92 2.60 1.06
N VAL A 107 7.18 1.31 1.25
CA VAL A 107 6.85 0.59 2.49
C VAL A 107 7.61 1.16 3.70
N GLU A 108 8.88 1.52 3.54
CA GLU A 108 9.68 2.14 4.60
C GLU A 108 9.17 3.54 4.97
N LEU A 109 8.75 4.34 3.99
CA LEU A 109 8.14 5.65 4.24
C LEU A 109 6.86 5.51 5.07
N TRP A 110 6.03 4.52 4.80
CA TRP A 110 4.84 4.24 5.61
C TRP A 110 5.18 3.71 7.01
N TYR A 111 6.25 2.93 7.13
CA TYR A 111 6.73 2.44 8.43
C TYR A 111 7.23 3.56 9.35
N ASN A 112 7.75 4.65 8.80
CA ASN A 112 8.22 5.81 9.59
C ASN A 112 7.11 6.47 10.43
N GLU A 113 5.84 6.18 10.15
CA GLU A 113 4.71 6.65 10.95
C GLU A 113 4.53 5.86 12.28
N LYS A 114 5.26 4.76 12.46
CA LYS A 114 5.15 3.87 13.63
C LYS A 114 5.27 4.61 14.95
N ASP A 115 6.29 5.44 15.09
CA ASP A 115 6.56 6.12 16.36
C ASP A 115 5.45 7.13 16.70
N ALA A 116 4.90 7.82 15.71
CA ALA A 116 3.75 8.69 15.89
C ALA A 116 2.51 7.89 16.34
N TYR A 117 2.29 6.72 15.75
CA TYR A 117 1.21 5.83 16.13
C TYR A 117 1.36 5.31 17.57
N LEU A 118 2.52 4.79 17.93
CA LEU A 118 2.77 4.20 19.25
C LEU A 118 2.74 5.24 20.37
N ASN A 119 3.26 6.43 20.12
CA ASN A 119 3.37 7.49 21.12
C ASN A 119 2.20 8.48 21.10
N GLN A 120 1.25 8.32 20.17
CA GLN A 120 0.08 9.19 20.02
C GLN A 120 0.46 10.68 19.91
N THR A 121 1.54 10.96 19.20
CA THR A 121 2.08 12.33 19.07
C THR A 121 1.36 13.20 18.05
N GLY A 122 0.33 12.65 17.39
CA GLY A 122 -0.36 13.29 16.27
C GLY A 122 0.38 13.07 14.93
N GLY A 123 -0.21 13.55 13.84
CA GLY A 123 0.30 13.35 12.50
C GLY A 123 -0.36 12.18 11.77
N VAL A 124 0.15 11.89 10.58
CA VAL A 124 -0.36 10.80 9.73
C VAL A 124 0.14 9.47 10.28
N THR A 125 -0.77 8.53 10.48
CA THR A 125 -0.47 7.16 10.93
C THR A 125 -1.20 6.09 10.11
N GLY A 126 -2.03 6.53 9.17
CA GLY A 126 -2.93 5.66 8.40
C GLY A 126 -2.20 4.65 7.53
N HIS A 127 -1.03 4.99 7.00
CA HIS A 127 -0.27 4.05 6.18
C HIS A 127 0.32 2.92 7.03
N TYR A 128 0.95 3.24 8.16
CA TYR A 128 1.46 2.24 9.09
C TYR A 128 0.34 1.35 9.63
N THR A 129 -0.78 1.94 10.07
CA THR A 129 -1.91 1.18 10.60
C THR A 129 -2.56 0.28 9.56
N SER A 130 -2.60 0.67 8.28
CA SER A 130 -3.07 -0.18 7.19
C SER A 130 -2.20 -1.43 7.01
N MET A 131 -0.88 -1.29 7.13
CA MET A 131 0.04 -2.42 7.03
C MET A 131 -0.13 -3.43 8.17
N ILE A 132 -0.33 -2.97 9.41
CA ILE A 132 -0.41 -3.87 10.58
C ILE A 132 -1.83 -4.31 10.93
N SER A 133 -2.86 -3.74 10.31
CA SER A 133 -4.26 -4.06 10.59
C SER A 133 -4.59 -5.53 10.32
N PRO A 134 -5.15 -6.27 11.31
CA PRO A 134 -5.62 -7.63 11.08
C PRO A 134 -6.79 -7.73 10.09
N SER A 135 -7.51 -6.62 9.84
CA SER A 135 -8.60 -6.57 8.85
C SER A 135 -8.09 -6.63 7.42
N ASN A 136 -6.85 -6.20 7.16
CA ASN A 136 -6.22 -6.30 5.86
C ASN A 136 -5.52 -7.64 5.73
N ARG A 137 -6.05 -8.50 4.86
CA ARG A 137 -5.57 -9.86 4.62
C ARG A 137 -4.82 -9.99 3.31
N TYR A 138 -5.15 -9.13 2.36
CA TYR A 138 -4.62 -9.15 0.99
C TYR A 138 -4.09 -7.76 0.63
N VAL A 139 -3.01 -7.76 -0.16
CA VAL A 139 -2.37 -6.55 -0.67
C VAL A 139 -1.90 -6.76 -2.12
N GLY A 140 -1.98 -5.72 -2.89
CA GLY A 140 -1.26 -5.54 -4.14
C GLY A 140 -0.52 -4.23 -4.11
N MET A 141 0.68 -4.21 -4.65
CA MET A 141 1.54 -3.04 -4.63
C MET A 141 2.13 -2.76 -6.01
N GLY A 142 2.41 -1.48 -6.27
CA GLY A 142 3.14 -1.04 -7.44
C GLY A 142 3.85 0.28 -7.15
N ALA A 143 5.07 0.43 -7.68
CA ALA A 143 5.75 1.71 -7.71
C ALA A 143 6.05 2.08 -9.16
N PHE A 144 5.70 3.29 -9.56
CA PHE A 144 5.83 3.82 -10.91
C PHE A 144 6.83 4.97 -10.93
N GLY A 145 7.78 4.89 -11.86
CA GLY A 145 8.79 5.92 -12.08
C GLY A 145 8.59 6.64 -13.40
N THR A 146 8.54 7.96 -13.39
CA THR A 146 8.46 8.80 -14.58
C THR A 146 9.13 10.14 -14.38
N SER A 147 9.87 10.59 -15.40
CA SER A 147 10.54 11.89 -15.40
C SER A 147 9.59 13.07 -15.64
N THR A 148 8.33 12.81 -15.96
CA THR A 148 7.32 13.84 -16.23
C THR A 148 6.53 14.26 -14.98
N ALA A 149 6.70 13.56 -13.86
CA ALA A 149 6.03 13.86 -12.60
C ALA A 149 6.86 14.81 -11.71
N GLN A 150 6.21 15.43 -10.73
CA GLN A 150 6.86 16.25 -9.71
C GLN A 150 7.88 15.45 -8.88
N TYR A 151 7.54 14.21 -8.54
CA TYR A 151 8.41 13.23 -7.91
C TYR A 151 8.65 12.09 -8.87
N TYR A 152 9.90 11.66 -9.02
CA TYR A 152 10.23 10.59 -9.97
C TYR A 152 9.52 9.28 -9.64
N SER A 153 9.48 8.92 -8.38
CA SER A 153 8.89 7.65 -7.91
C SER A 153 7.58 7.88 -7.16
N THR A 154 6.57 7.07 -7.47
CA THR A 154 5.28 7.05 -6.79
C THR A 154 4.90 5.61 -6.49
N SER A 155 4.65 5.30 -5.22
CA SER A 155 4.15 3.98 -4.82
C SER A 155 2.68 4.02 -4.44
N CYS A 156 2.02 2.89 -4.67
CA CYS A 156 0.68 2.60 -4.19
C CYS A 156 0.63 1.18 -3.62
N ALA A 157 -0.06 1.02 -2.49
CA ALA A 157 -0.54 -0.27 -2.00
C ALA A 157 -2.06 -0.21 -1.87
N GLU A 158 -2.71 -1.24 -2.38
CA GLU A 158 -4.14 -1.46 -2.25
C GLU A 158 -4.39 -2.64 -1.33
N PHE A 159 -5.31 -2.48 -0.37
CA PHE A 159 -5.59 -3.46 0.66
C PHE A 159 -7.04 -3.93 0.63
N SER A 160 -7.26 -5.19 1.03
CA SER A 160 -8.60 -5.74 1.22
C SER A 160 -8.61 -6.85 2.28
N GLY A 161 -9.77 -7.07 2.89
CA GLY A 161 -10.06 -8.24 3.71
C GLY A 161 -10.39 -9.49 2.90
N THR A 162 -10.68 -9.34 1.61
CA THR A 162 -11.06 -10.42 0.68
C THR A 162 -10.21 -10.39 -0.58
N ASN A 163 -10.14 -11.50 -1.30
CA ASN A 163 -9.46 -11.60 -2.59
C ASN A 163 -10.43 -12.05 -3.68
N ASN A 164 -10.04 -11.87 -4.93
CA ASN A 164 -10.72 -12.41 -6.09
C ASN A 164 -9.82 -13.41 -6.82
N SER A 165 -10.38 -14.07 -7.84
CA SER A 165 -9.69 -15.11 -8.63
C SER A 165 -9.09 -14.60 -9.94
N GLU A 166 -9.14 -13.28 -10.20
CA GLU A 166 -8.61 -12.70 -11.43
C GLU A 166 -7.08 -12.81 -11.45
N THR A 167 -6.53 -13.04 -12.63
CA THR A 167 -5.10 -13.06 -12.89
C THR A 167 -4.75 -12.07 -13.98
N PHE A 168 -3.57 -11.44 -13.86
CA PHE A 168 -3.10 -10.43 -14.79
C PHE A 168 -1.67 -10.74 -15.25
N GLN A 169 -1.34 -10.33 -16.46
CA GLN A 169 0.03 -10.31 -16.97
C GLN A 169 0.46 -8.83 -17.08
N PHE A 170 1.61 -8.52 -16.46
CA PHE A 170 2.15 -7.17 -16.42
C PHE A 170 3.48 -7.06 -17.16
#